data_6c8d9d442910fb47a11f805e70981bf5
#
_entry.id   6c8d9d442910fb47a11f805e70981bf5
#
_cell.length_a   1.000
_cell.length_b   1.000
_cell.length_c   1.000
_cell.angle_alpha   90.00
_cell.angle_beta   90.00
_cell.angle_gamma   90.00
#
_symmetry.space_group_name_H-M   'P 1'
#
loop_
_entity.id
_entity.type
_entity.pdbx_description
1 polymer ?
#
loop_
_entity_poly.entity_id
_entity_poly.type
_entity_poly.pdbx_seq_one_letter_code
_entity_poly.pdbx_strand_id
1 'polypeptide(L)'
;MIGAMIGDFAGSRFEFDRSPKTVDGYEVFHEDCQFTDDTVMTVGVAEGLMDAGKDADVETIKKHVIRSMRKYGRHYPNAGYGSRFYDWVLGPLEEAKPYNSYGNGSAMRVAAAGWLYDSLERTREVARATAEVSHNHPEGIKGAESVAAAIYMARTGSSKDEIKKYVEREFGYDLSRTCDEIRPTYYHVESCQETVPQAFAAFLEGNSFERVVRLAISLGGDCDTLTAIAASLAEAIYGVDEKLENLTLLLLPIDLKTVYERFRKEMRKSKGNN
;
A
#
# COMPACT_ATOMS: atom_id res chain seq x y z
N MET A 1 -6.32 -2.39 4.87
CA MET A 1 -5.04 -2.01 5.50
C MET A 1 -4.21 -3.22 5.96
N ILE A 2 -4.83 -4.26 6.53
CA ILE A 2 -4.06 -5.44 6.92
C ILE A 2 -3.46 -6.19 5.72
N GLY A 3 -4.13 -6.17 4.58
CA GLY A 3 -3.60 -6.77 3.35
C GLY A 3 -2.26 -6.17 2.93
N ALA A 4 -2.08 -4.85 3.05
CA ALA A 4 -0.79 -4.21 2.76
C ALA A 4 0.32 -4.75 3.67
N MET A 5 0.06 -4.85 4.99
CA MET A 5 1.03 -5.40 5.95
C MET A 5 1.37 -6.86 5.66
N ILE A 6 0.34 -7.69 5.37
CA ILE A 6 0.54 -9.08 5.00
C ILE A 6 1.37 -9.20 3.72
N GLY A 7 1.11 -8.35 2.73
CA GLY A 7 1.85 -8.31 1.47
C GLY A 7 3.32 -7.95 1.67
N ASP A 8 3.60 -6.95 2.49
CA ASP A 8 4.93 -6.55 2.91
C ASP A 8 5.68 -7.74 3.56
N PHE A 9 5.12 -8.32 4.63
CA PHE A 9 5.70 -9.51 5.27
C PHE A 9 5.99 -10.63 4.28
N ALA A 10 5.01 -10.97 3.45
CA ALA A 10 5.12 -12.08 2.52
C ALA A 10 6.15 -11.82 1.41
N GLY A 11 6.25 -10.57 0.95
CA GLY A 11 7.15 -10.15 -0.12
C GLY A 11 8.59 -9.93 0.34
N SER A 12 8.80 -9.52 1.61
CA SER A 12 10.09 -9.03 2.12
C SER A 12 11.29 -9.95 1.88
N ARG A 13 11.14 -11.26 2.07
CA ARG A 13 12.23 -12.20 1.82
C ARG A 13 12.56 -12.40 0.34
N PHE A 14 11.68 -11.96 -0.56
CA PHE A 14 11.81 -12.12 -2.00
C PHE A 14 12.22 -10.81 -2.71
N GLU A 15 12.46 -9.75 -1.97
CA GLU A 15 13.00 -8.50 -2.46
C GLU A 15 14.37 -8.68 -3.16
N PHE A 16 14.83 -7.70 -3.93
CA PHE A 16 16.12 -7.72 -4.65
C PHE A 16 16.27 -8.95 -5.58
N ASP A 17 15.23 -9.21 -6.39
CA ASP A 17 15.22 -10.29 -7.38
C ASP A 17 15.40 -11.72 -6.81
N ARG A 18 15.08 -11.93 -5.53
CA ARG A 18 15.07 -13.26 -4.89
C ARG A 18 13.77 -14.05 -5.12
N SER A 19 12.84 -13.52 -5.89
CA SER A 19 11.58 -14.21 -6.21
C SER A 19 11.82 -15.57 -6.83
N PRO A 20 11.00 -16.59 -6.45
CA PRO A 20 11.09 -17.91 -7.04
C PRO A 20 10.66 -17.94 -8.52
N LYS A 21 10.06 -16.85 -9.04
CA LYS A 21 9.51 -16.76 -10.39
C LYS A 21 8.47 -17.84 -10.71
N THR A 22 7.89 -18.44 -9.66
CA THR A 22 6.80 -19.42 -9.72
C THR A 22 5.70 -19.01 -8.77
N VAL A 23 4.46 -19.43 -9.03
CA VAL A 23 3.31 -19.07 -8.19
C VAL A 23 3.16 -20.04 -7.02
N ASP A 24 3.57 -21.27 -7.18
CA ASP A 24 3.40 -22.36 -6.22
C ASP A 24 4.75 -23.01 -5.87
N GLY A 25 4.76 -23.88 -4.86
CA GLY A 25 5.95 -24.63 -4.45
C GLY A 25 6.81 -23.99 -3.36
N TYR A 26 6.31 -22.93 -2.69
CA TYR A 26 6.99 -22.29 -1.55
C TYR A 26 5.99 -21.87 -0.48
N GLU A 27 6.50 -21.69 0.74
CA GLU A 27 5.73 -21.10 1.84
C GLU A 27 5.68 -19.57 1.67
N VAL A 28 4.48 -19.02 1.72
CA VAL A 28 4.27 -17.55 1.65
C VAL A 28 4.77 -16.87 2.92
N PHE A 29 4.44 -17.45 4.09
CA PHE A 29 4.94 -17.00 5.39
C PHE A 29 6.00 -17.94 5.90
N HIS A 30 7.17 -17.41 6.18
CA HIS A 30 8.34 -18.12 6.68
C HIS A 30 8.99 -17.29 7.80
N GLU A 31 9.85 -17.90 8.61
CA GLU A 31 10.58 -17.21 9.69
C GLU A 31 11.46 -16.04 9.22
N ASP A 32 11.87 -16.07 7.95
CA ASP A 32 12.66 -14.98 7.33
C ASP A 32 11.80 -13.76 6.90
N CYS A 33 10.47 -13.86 6.96
CA CYS A 33 9.59 -12.75 6.64
C CYS A 33 9.64 -11.69 7.75
N GLN A 34 9.76 -10.43 7.36
CA GLN A 34 9.78 -9.29 8.28
C GLN A 34 8.94 -8.14 7.72
N PHE A 35 8.48 -7.26 8.59
CA PHE A 35 7.91 -6.01 8.10
C PHE A 35 9.02 -5.04 7.68
N THR A 36 8.70 -4.20 6.71
CA THR A 36 9.60 -3.18 6.18
C THR A 36 8.99 -1.78 6.36
N ASP A 37 9.54 -0.80 5.66
CA ASP A 37 8.98 0.55 5.64
C ASP A 37 7.58 0.61 5.01
N ASP A 38 7.18 -0.36 4.20
CA ASP A 38 5.81 -0.52 3.70
C ASP A 38 4.80 -0.56 4.86
N THR A 39 4.99 -1.44 5.82
CA THR A 39 4.13 -1.54 7.01
C THR A 39 4.25 -0.30 7.88
N VAL A 40 5.46 0.17 8.16
CA VAL A 40 5.70 1.32 9.02
C VAL A 40 5.03 2.58 8.45
N MET A 41 5.15 2.81 7.15
CA MET A 41 4.54 3.98 6.49
C MET A 41 3.04 3.83 6.27
N THR A 42 2.54 2.62 6.02
CA THR A 42 1.10 2.33 6.01
C THR A 42 0.45 2.69 7.35
N VAL A 43 1.08 2.31 8.45
CA VAL A 43 0.63 2.68 9.82
C VAL A 43 0.75 4.18 10.05
N GLY A 44 1.87 4.78 9.64
CA GLY A 44 2.09 6.22 9.76
C GLY A 44 1.01 7.05 9.03
N VAL A 45 0.68 6.68 7.80
CA VAL A 45 -0.39 7.33 7.04
C VAL A 45 -1.74 7.12 7.72
N ALA A 46 -2.06 5.89 8.15
CA ALA A 46 -3.33 5.58 8.81
C ALA A 46 -3.53 6.40 10.10
N GLU A 47 -2.52 6.48 10.98
CA GLU A 47 -2.59 7.31 12.18
C GLU A 47 -2.79 8.78 11.82
N GLY A 48 -2.01 9.30 10.86
CA GLY A 48 -2.13 10.69 10.43
C GLY A 48 -3.53 11.04 9.90
N LEU A 49 -4.13 10.16 9.09
CA LEU A 49 -5.49 10.34 8.58
C LEU A 49 -6.56 10.29 9.69
N MET A 50 -6.44 9.36 10.62
CA MET A 50 -7.36 9.26 11.76
C MET A 50 -7.21 10.44 12.73
N ASP A 51 -6.01 10.99 12.90
CA ASP A 51 -5.76 12.15 13.75
C ASP A 51 -6.23 13.46 13.11
N ALA A 52 -6.16 13.58 11.79
CA ALA A 52 -6.71 14.70 11.06
C ALA A 52 -8.25 14.73 11.12
N GLY A 53 -8.89 13.55 11.06
CA GLY A 53 -10.34 13.42 10.98
C GLY A 53 -10.86 13.43 9.54
N LYS A 54 -12.06 12.87 9.33
CA LYS A 54 -12.64 12.67 7.98
C LYS A 54 -12.89 13.96 7.20
N ASP A 55 -13.27 15.03 7.91
CA ASP A 55 -13.70 16.31 7.30
C ASP A 55 -12.56 17.35 7.26
N ALA A 56 -11.34 16.96 7.63
CA ALA A 56 -10.19 17.86 7.64
C ALA A 56 -9.84 18.37 6.24
N ASP A 57 -9.40 19.61 6.13
CA ASP A 57 -8.86 20.14 4.87
C ASP A 57 -7.52 19.46 4.50
N VAL A 58 -7.11 19.64 3.25
CA VAL A 58 -5.91 19.00 2.68
C VAL A 58 -4.64 19.39 3.46
N GLU A 59 -4.50 20.64 3.89
CA GLU A 59 -3.31 21.08 4.61
C GLU A 59 -3.24 20.49 6.02
N THR A 60 -4.38 20.35 6.69
CA THR A 60 -4.49 19.64 7.98
C THR A 60 -4.11 18.17 7.82
N ILE A 61 -4.62 17.50 6.78
CA ILE A 61 -4.26 16.11 6.45
C ILE A 61 -2.74 15.97 6.25
N LYS A 62 -2.14 16.80 5.39
CA LYS A 62 -0.69 16.77 5.13
C LYS A 62 0.12 16.93 6.41
N LYS A 63 -0.26 17.89 7.25
CA LYS A 63 0.42 18.15 8.53
C LYS A 63 0.40 16.92 9.45
N HIS A 64 -0.74 16.28 9.60
CA HIS A 64 -0.87 15.09 10.45
C HIS A 64 -0.13 13.88 9.86
N VAL A 65 -0.22 13.68 8.54
CA VAL A 65 0.49 12.61 7.83
C VAL A 65 2.01 12.78 7.95
N ILE A 66 2.56 13.99 7.72
CA ILE A 66 3.99 14.27 7.91
C ILE A 66 4.42 13.93 9.33
N ARG A 67 3.67 14.42 10.34
CA ARG A 67 3.98 14.19 11.75
C ARG A 67 4.03 12.70 12.08
N SER A 68 3.02 11.95 11.66
CA SER A 68 2.88 10.54 11.99
C SER A 68 3.91 9.68 11.25
N MET A 69 4.11 9.88 9.96
CA MET A 69 5.13 9.17 9.19
C MET A 69 6.53 9.39 9.77
N ARG A 70 6.87 10.63 10.14
CA ARG A 70 8.17 10.93 10.78
C ARG A 70 8.30 10.37 12.19
N LYS A 71 7.19 10.29 12.96
CA LYS A 71 7.16 9.62 14.26
C LYS A 71 7.58 8.15 14.12
N TYR A 72 6.90 7.41 13.25
CA TYR A 72 7.17 5.99 13.06
C TYR A 72 8.50 5.73 12.33
N GLY A 73 8.83 6.52 11.32
CA GLY A 73 10.08 6.36 10.61
C GLY A 73 11.31 6.58 11.49
N ARG A 74 11.24 7.50 12.44
CA ARG A 74 12.29 7.70 13.46
C ARG A 74 12.34 6.60 14.51
N HIS A 75 11.19 5.99 14.80
CA HIS A 75 11.12 4.86 15.72
C HIS A 75 11.67 3.58 15.07
N TYR A 76 11.50 3.43 13.78
CA TYR A 76 11.97 2.29 12.98
C TYR A 76 12.97 2.73 11.89
N PRO A 77 14.15 3.28 12.24
CA PRO A 77 15.05 3.90 11.27
C PRO A 77 15.69 2.91 10.28
N ASN A 78 15.63 1.62 10.58
CA ASN A 78 16.25 0.55 9.79
C ASN A 78 15.21 -0.27 9.01
N ALA A 79 14.03 0.28 8.74
CA ALA A 79 12.95 -0.46 8.10
C ALA A 79 13.10 -0.62 6.57
N GLY A 80 14.13 -0.05 5.93
CA GLY A 80 14.38 -0.25 4.50
C GLY A 80 14.12 0.97 3.62
N TYR A 81 13.94 2.16 4.19
CA TYR A 81 13.65 3.38 3.43
C TYR A 81 14.64 3.68 2.29
N GLY A 82 14.11 4.08 1.13
CA GLY A 82 14.94 4.68 0.09
C GLY A 82 15.69 5.92 0.60
N SER A 83 16.91 6.17 0.12
CA SER A 83 17.85 7.16 0.67
C SER A 83 17.26 8.58 0.84
N ARG A 84 16.57 9.09 -0.19
CA ARG A 84 15.93 10.43 -0.14
C ARG A 84 14.77 10.49 0.87
N PHE A 85 14.03 9.37 1.01
CA PHE A 85 12.95 9.30 1.99
C PHE A 85 13.50 9.17 3.41
N TYR A 86 14.59 8.46 3.60
CA TYR A 86 15.32 8.39 4.87
C TYR A 86 15.73 9.78 5.36
N ASP A 87 16.33 10.60 4.48
CA ASP A 87 16.67 11.99 4.79
C ASP A 87 15.44 12.83 5.14
N TRP A 88 14.35 12.65 4.40
CA TRP A 88 13.07 13.32 4.66
C TRP A 88 12.49 12.94 6.04
N VAL A 89 12.61 11.69 6.46
CA VAL A 89 12.13 11.18 7.76
C VAL A 89 12.98 11.71 8.90
N LEU A 90 14.31 11.62 8.80
CA LEU A 90 15.24 11.89 9.91
C LEU A 90 15.70 13.34 9.98
N GLY A 91 15.70 14.06 8.86
CA GLY A 91 16.12 15.46 8.79
C GLY A 91 15.30 16.42 9.67
N PRO A 92 15.64 17.70 9.73
CA PRO A 92 14.86 18.72 10.43
C PRO A 92 13.41 18.80 9.90
N LEU A 93 12.46 19.23 10.73
CA LEU A 93 11.05 19.31 10.32
C LEU A 93 10.81 20.33 9.19
N GLU A 94 11.54 21.43 9.23
CA GLU A 94 11.51 22.49 8.22
C GLU A 94 12.02 22.03 6.85
N GLU A 95 12.76 20.94 6.79
CA GLU A 95 13.24 20.29 5.57
C GLU A 95 12.33 19.16 5.09
N ALA A 96 11.28 18.82 5.85
CA ALA A 96 10.28 17.83 5.44
C ALA A 96 9.38 18.35 4.31
N LYS A 97 10.00 18.69 3.18
CA LYS A 97 9.32 19.19 1.97
C LYS A 97 9.26 18.11 0.90
N PRO A 98 8.26 18.18 0.02
CA PRO A 98 8.20 17.28 -1.13
C PRO A 98 9.45 17.44 -2.01
N TYR A 99 9.96 16.33 -2.53
CA TYR A 99 11.21 16.31 -3.30
C TYR A 99 11.04 15.70 -4.69
N ASN A 100 9.84 15.80 -5.25
CA ASN A 100 9.49 15.36 -6.61
C ASN A 100 9.80 13.88 -6.85
N SER A 101 9.56 13.01 -5.86
CA SER A 101 9.69 11.57 -6.01
C SER A 101 8.55 11.00 -6.84
N TYR A 102 8.88 10.05 -7.71
CA TYR A 102 7.95 9.17 -8.44
C TYR A 102 8.05 7.71 -7.94
N GLY A 103 8.73 7.51 -6.82
CA GLY A 103 8.89 6.21 -6.19
C GLY A 103 7.55 5.58 -5.80
N ASN A 104 7.52 4.24 -5.76
CA ASN A 104 6.33 3.45 -5.41
C ASN A 104 5.91 3.60 -3.93
N GLY A 105 6.77 4.21 -3.10
CA GLY A 105 6.51 4.49 -1.69
C GLY A 105 5.24 5.30 -1.40
N SER A 106 4.73 6.10 -2.35
CA SER A 106 3.43 6.76 -2.20
C SER A 106 2.26 5.79 -2.34
N ALA A 107 2.37 4.80 -3.24
CA ALA A 107 1.33 3.81 -3.51
C ALA A 107 1.28 2.71 -2.44
N MET A 108 2.44 2.26 -1.93
CA MET A 108 2.53 1.19 -0.94
C MET A 108 1.80 1.53 0.37
N ARG A 109 1.89 2.79 0.80
CA ARG A 109 1.39 3.26 2.11
C ARG A 109 -0.03 3.82 2.10
N VAL A 110 -0.69 3.90 0.94
CA VAL A 110 -1.95 4.65 0.76
C VAL A 110 -3.21 3.90 1.19
N ALA A 111 -3.11 2.61 1.51
CA ALA A 111 -4.26 1.73 1.71
C ALA A 111 -5.34 2.32 2.64
N ALA A 112 -4.95 2.99 3.75
CA ALA A 112 -5.89 3.58 4.69
C ALA A 112 -6.81 4.64 4.05
N ALA A 113 -6.32 5.42 3.07
CA ALA A 113 -7.13 6.39 2.34
C ALA A 113 -8.28 5.71 1.56
N GLY A 114 -8.02 4.54 0.97
CA GLY A 114 -9.05 3.76 0.26
C GLY A 114 -10.17 3.23 1.17
N TRP A 115 -9.90 3.12 2.48
CA TRP A 115 -10.85 2.58 3.46
C TRP A 115 -11.64 3.63 4.23
N LEU A 116 -11.04 4.77 4.59
CA LEU A 116 -11.57 5.69 5.60
C LEU A 116 -12.66 6.65 5.09
N TYR A 117 -12.74 6.92 3.80
CA TYR A 117 -13.60 7.96 3.25
C TYR A 117 -14.80 7.40 2.47
N ASP A 118 -15.90 8.15 2.45
CA ASP A 118 -17.21 7.66 2.00
C ASP A 118 -17.55 8.05 0.55
N SER A 119 -16.64 8.75 -0.17
CA SER A 119 -16.77 9.03 -1.59
C SER A 119 -15.46 8.80 -2.35
N LEU A 120 -15.56 8.43 -3.62
CA LEU A 120 -14.40 8.22 -4.49
C LEU A 120 -13.60 9.51 -4.68
N GLU A 121 -14.29 10.64 -4.83
CA GLU A 121 -13.65 11.95 -4.98
C GLU A 121 -12.80 12.30 -3.75
N ARG A 122 -13.38 12.18 -2.56
CA ARG A 122 -12.66 12.44 -1.31
C ARG A 122 -11.52 11.46 -1.09
N THR A 123 -11.71 10.19 -1.42
CA THR A 123 -10.66 9.17 -1.36
C THR A 123 -9.46 9.56 -2.22
N ARG A 124 -9.68 10.00 -3.45
CA ARG A 124 -8.62 10.45 -4.36
C ARG A 124 -7.94 11.72 -3.88
N GLU A 125 -8.70 12.71 -3.41
CA GLU A 125 -8.16 13.96 -2.83
C GLU A 125 -7.21 13.66 -1.65
N VAL A 126 -7.64 12.80 -0.74
CA VAL A 126 -6.83 12.42 0.42
C VAL A 126 -5.62 11.58 0.01
N ALA A 127 -5.77 10.64 -0.91
CA ALA A 127 -4.64 9.85 -1.43
C ALA A 127 -3.57 10.76 -2.05
N ARG A 128 -3.99 11.75 -2.86
CA ARG A 128 -3.11 12.80 -3.38
C ARG A 128 -2.38 13.53 -2.26
N ALA A 129 -3.11 13.98 -1.23
CA ALA A 129 -2.53 14.70 -0.10
C ALA A 129 -1.46 13.87 0.63
N THR A 130 -1.67 12.54 0.80
CA THR A 130 -0.68 11.65 1.43
C THR A 130 0.57 11.43 0.57
N ALA A 131 0.44 11.48 -0.76
CA ALA A 131 1.57 11.38 -1.67
C ALA A 131 2.37 12.69 -1.71
N GLU A 132 1.69 13.82 -1.85
CA GLU A 132 2.28 15.15 -2.04
C GLU A 132 3.22 15.59 -0.92
N VAL A 133 3.17 15.00 0.27
CA VAL A 133 4.07 15.34 1.38
C VAL A 133 5.54 15.01 1.08
N SER A 134 5.81 14.10 0.13
CA SER A 134 7.15 13.68 -0.26
C SER A 134 7.23 13.34 -1.77
N HIS A 135 6.23 12.63 -2.32
CA HIS A 135 6.15 12.09 -3.68
C HIS A 135 5.22 12.95 -4.55
N ASN A 136 5.57 14.22 -4.73
CA ASN A 136 4.73 15.18 -5.47
C ASN A 136 4.98 15.19 -6.99
N HIS A 137 5.75 14.24 -7.54
CA HIS A 137 5.82 14.00 -8.97
C HIS A 137 4.47 13.45 -9.47
N PRO A 138 4.02 13.82 -10.70
CA PRO A 138 2.75 13.32 -11.24
C PRO A 138 2.58 11.80 -11.16
N GLU A 139 3.63 11.02 -11.44
CA GLU A 139 3.59 9.56 -11.34
C GLU A 139 3.47 9.05 -9.89
N GLY A 140 4.13 9.72 -8.93
CA GLY A 140 3.97 9.38 -7.50
C GLY A 140 2.55 9.63 -6.98
N ILE A 141 1.96 10.76 -7.38
CA ILE A 141 0.57 11.10 -7.05
C ILE A 141 -0.40 10.11 -7.72
N LYS A 142 -0.19 9.85 -9.02
CA LYS A 142 -1.00 8.91 -9.81
C LYS A 142 -1.02 7.52 -9.19
N GLY A 143 0.14 7.01 -8.75
CA GLY A 143 0.26 5.72 -8.08
C GLY A 143 -0.62 5.64 -6.83
N ALA A 144 -0.51 6.60 -5.93
CA ALA A 144 -1.30 6.63 -4.71
C ALA A 144 -2.81 6.76 -4.99
N GLU A 145 -3.21 7.70 -5.86
CA GLU A 145 -4.63 7.89 -6.21
C GLU A 145 -5.24 6.63 -6.83
N SER A 146 -4.54 5.97 -7.74
CA SER A 146 -5.05 4.79 -8.43
C SER A 146 -5.28 3.62 -7.47
N VAL A 147 -4.35 3.37 -6.56
CA VAL A 147 -4.47 2.30 -5.56
C VAL A 147 -5.60 2.61 -4.56
N ALA A 148 -5.68 3.81 -4.03
CA ALA A 148 -6.74 4.19 -3.09
C ALA A 148 -8.13 4.16 -3.74
N ALA A 149 -8.25 4.66 -4.98
CA ALA A 149 -9.49 4.61 -5.75
C ALA A 149 -9.96 3.16 -5.98
N ALA A 150 -9.03 2.28 -6.37
CA ALA A 150 -9.34 0.87 -6.59
C ALA A 150 -9.77 0.16 -5.30
N ILE A 151 -9.13 0.44 -4.16
CA ILE A 151 -9.55 -0.08 -2.84
C ILE A 151 -10.96 0.42 -2.51
N TYR A 152 -11.24 1.70 -2.71
CA TYR A 152 -12.58 2.27 -2.50
C TYR A 152 -13.62 1.55 -3.37
N MET A 153 -13.39 1.45 -4.66
CA MET A 153 -14.29 0.79 -5.62
C MET A 153 -14.53 -0.67 -5.24
N ALA A 154 -13.45 -1.41 -4.92
CA ALA A 154 -13.53 -2.81 -4.52
C ALA A 154 -14.41 -3.02 -3.28
N ARG A 155 -14.15 -2.26 -2.20
CA ARG A 155 -14.91 -2.38 -0.94
C ARG A 155 -16.36 -1.91 -1.03
N THR A 156 -16.69 -1.10 -2.04
CA THR A 156 -18.05 -0.61 -2.32
C THR A 156 -18.79 -1.44 -3.37
N GLY A 157 -18.21 -2.55 -3.83
CA GLY A 157 -18.88 -3.56 -4.63
C GLY A 157 -18.60 -3.50 -6.13
N SER A 158 -17.66 -2.68 -6.60
CA SER A 158 -17.24 -2.72 -8.00
C SER A 158 -16.51 -4.02 -8.33
N SER A 159 -16.78 -4.56 -9.50
CA SER A 159 -16.09 -5.72 -10.05
C SER A 159 -14.65 -5.36 -10.47
N LYS A 160 -13.80 -6.38 -10.61
CA LYS A 160 -12.44 -6.20 -11.11
C LYS A 160 -12.40 -5.58 -12.50
N ASP A 161 -13.35 -5.93 -13.38
CA ASP A 161 -13.45 -5.36 -14.73
C ASP A 161 -13.79 -3.86 -14.70
N GLU A 162 -14.67 -3.45 -13.79
CA GLU A 162 -15.00 -2.03 -13.59
C GLU A 162 -13.80 -1.26 -13.04
N ILE A 163 -13.09 -1.83 -12.08
CA ILE A 163 -11.87 -1.26 -11.51
C ILE A 163 -10.80 -1.12 -12.59
N LYS A 164 -10.56 -2.19 -13.39
CA LYS A 164 -9.61 -2.16 -14.50
C LYS A 164 -9.90 -1.03 -15.47
N LYS A 165 -11.13 -0.97 -16.00
CA LYS A 165 -11.57 0.07 -16.94
C LYS A 165 -11.44 1.48 -16.36
N TYR A 166 -11.75 1.64 -15.07
CA TYR A 166 -11.60 2.92 -14.38
C TYR A 166 -10.13 3.34 -14.32
N VAL A 167 -9.25 2.44 -13.86
CA VAL A 167 -7.82 2.71 -13.69
C VAL A 167 -7.14 3.00 -15.04
N GLU A 168 -7.46 2.24 -16.09
CA GLU A 168 -6.95 2.49 -17.42
C GLU A 168 -7.39 3.86 -17.97
N ARG A 169 -8.66 4.21 -17.80
CA ARG A 169 -9.22 5.48 -18.29
C ARG A 169 -8.70 6.70 -17.51
N GLU A 170 -8.72 6.65 -16.18
CA GLU A 170 -8.44 7.82 -15.34
C GLU A 170 -6.96 8.05 -15.11
N PHE A 171 -6.18 6.98 -15.09
CA PHE A 171 -4.75 7.03 -14.75
C PHE A 171 -3.84 6.64 -15.92
N GLY A 172 -4.38 6.12 -17.02
CA GLY A 172 -3.61 5.78 -18.21
C GLY A 172 -2.63 4.62 -18.02
N TYR A 173 -2.84 3.76 -17.02
CA TYR A 173 -2.06 2.53 -16.89
C TYR A 173 -2.51 1.50 -17.93
N ASP A 174 -1.54 0.81 -18.54
CA ASP A 174 -1.80 -0.36 -19.36
C ASP A 174 -1.90 -1.61 -18.46
N LEU A 175 -3.10 -2.13 -18.29
CA LEU A 175 -3.39 -3.33 -17.50
C LEU A 175 -3.76 -4.52 -18.38
N SER A 176 -3.29 -4.55 -19.62
CA SER A 176 -3.57 -5.62 -20.58
C SER A 176 -2.69 -6.86 -20.40
N ARG A 177 -1.49 -6.70 -19.82
CA ARG A 177 -0.51 -7.77 -19.66
C ARG A 177 -0.87 -8.72 -18.51
N THR A 178 -0.68 -10.01 -18.75
CA THR A 178 -0.81 -11.06 -17.75
C THR A 178 0.46 -11.20 -16.88
N CYS A 179 0.32 -11.81 -15.71
CA CYS A 179 1.46 -12.12 -14.85
C CYS A 179 2.48 -13.02 -15.55
N ASP A 180 2.04 -13.95 -16.41
CA ASP A 180 2.92 -14.82 -17.15
C ASP A 180 3.74 -14.08 -18.21
N GLU A 181 3.20 -13.04 -18.83
CA GLU A 181 3.91 -12.15 -19.77
C GLU A 181 4.86 -11.18 -19.06
N ILE A 182 4.56 -10.80 -17.84
CA ILE A 182 5.37 -9.86 -17.03
C ILE A 182 6.57 -10.58 -16.41
N ARG A 183 6.34 -11.73 -15.78
CA ARG A 183 7.28 -12.46 -14.93
C ARG A 183 8.67 -12.68 -15.53
N PRO A 184 8.84 -13.06 -16.81
CA PRO A 184 10.16 -13.36 -17.38
C PRO A 184 11.07 -12.12 -17.50
N THR A 185 10.51 -10.93 -17.56
CA THR A 185 11.24 -9.68 -17.89
C THR A 185 11.20 -8.64 -16.79
N TYR A 186 10.39 -8.84 -15.75
CA TYR A 186 10.28 -7.89 -14.63
C TYR A 186 11.45 -8.06 -13.66
N TYR A 187 12.02 -6.95 -13.27
CA TYR A 187 13.20 -6.86 -12.38
C TYR A 187 12.96 -5.83 -11.29
N HIS A 188 13.91 -5.65 -10.37
CA HIS A 188 13.80 -4.69 -9.28
C HIS A 188 13.73 -3.24 -9.81
N VAL A 189 12.61 -2.59 -9.55
CA VAL A 189 12.34 -1.17 -9.86
C VAL A 189 11.47 -0.58 -8.78
N GLU A 190 11.74 0.66 -8.39
CA GLU A 190 11.11 1.36 -7.28
C GLU A 190 10.22 2.51 -7.73
N SER A 191 9.74 2.51 -8.97
CA SER A 191 8.90 3.58 -9.53
C SER A 191 7.41 3.21 -9.54
N CYS A 192 6.52 4.18 -9.29
CA CYS A 192 5.08 3.97 -9.38
C CYS A 192 4.65 3.45 -10.76
N GLN A 193 5.17 4.03 -11.84
CA GLN A 193 4.78 3.67 -13.21
C GLN A 193 5.17 2.24 -13.60
N GLU A 194 6.12 1.64 -12.90
CA GLU A 194 6.60 0.27 -13.18
C GLU A 194 6.16 -0.75 -12.13
N THR A 195 5.84 -0.32 -10.89
CA THR A 195 5.37 -1.22 -9.82
C THR A 195 3.84 -1.32 -9.81
N VAL A 196 3.13 -0.20 -9.90
CA VAL A 196 1.67 -0.17 -9.70
C VAL A 196 0.90 -0.99 -10.74
N PRO A 197 1.16 -0.88 -12.07
CA PRO A 197 0.45 -1.71 -13.04
C PRO A 197 0.73 -3.21 -12.88
N GLN A 198 1.90 -3.61 -12.39
CA GLN A 198 2.23 -5.00 -12.13
C GLN A 198 1.47 -5.55 -10.90
N ALA A 199 1.32 -4.72 -9.86
CA ALA A 199 0.48 -5.07 -8.72
C ALA A 199 -0.99 -5.22 -9.12
N PHE A 200 -1.49 -4.36 -10.01
CA PHE A 200 -2.82 -4.51 -10.60
C PHE A 200 -2.96 -5.79 -11.42
N ALA A 201 -1.95 -6.19 -12.20
CA ALA A 201 -1.99 -7.45 -12.95
C ALA A 201 -2.19 -8.65 -12.01
N ALA A 202 -1.40 -8.74 -10.93
CA ALA A 202 -1.55 -9.79 -9.91
C ALA A 202 -2.94 -9.76 -9.24
N PHE A 203 -3.45 -8.58 -8.90
CA PHE A 203 -4.79 -8.41 -8.34
C PHE A 203 -5.89 -8.86 -9.31
N LEU A 204 -5.80 -8.47 -10.58
CA LEU A 204 -6.82 -8.77 -11.58
C LEU A 204 -6.89 -10.27 -11.91
N GLU A 205 -5.77 -10.96 -11.95
CA GLU A 205 -5.73 -12.40 -12.24
C GLU A 205 -6.07 -13.29 -11.04
N GLY A 206 -5.69 -12.90 -9.83
CA GLY A 206 -5.93 -13.71 -8.64
C GLY A 206 -7.43 -13.87 -8.33
N ASN A 207 -7.85 -15.04 -7.89
CA ASN A 207 -9.24 -15.37 -7.54
C ASN A 207 -9.47 -15.53 -6.03
N SER A 208 -8.45 -15.29 -5.23
CA SER A 208 -8.49 -15.25 -3.77
C SER A 208 -7.39 -14.33 -3.25
N PHE A 209 -7.46 -13.94 -1.97
CA PHE A 209 -6.41 -13.14 -1.33
C PHE A 209 -5.04 -13.81 -1.47
N GLU A 210 -4.93 -15.09 -1.09
CA GLU A 210 -3.67 -15.84 -1.18
C GLU A 210 -3.16 -15.94 -2.61
N ARG A 211 -4.05 -16.18 -3.59
CA ARG A 211 -3.63 -16.28 -5.00
C ARG A 211 -3.07 -14.97 -5.52
N VAL A 212 -3.64 -13.82 -5.14
CA VAL A 212 -3.09 -12.49 -5.48
C VAL A 212 -1.69 -12.32 -4.89
N VAL A 213 -1.50 -12.64 -3.61
CA VAL A 213 -0.19 -12.57 -2.94
C VAL A 213 0.84 -13.44 -3.67
N ARG A 214 0.50 -14.69 -3.99
CA ARG A 214 1.40 -15.60 -4.71
C ARG A 214 1.74 -15.12 -6.12
N LEU A 215 0.76 -14.57 -6.85
CA LEU A 215 0.98 -13.98 -8.16
C LEU A 215 1.95 -12.78 -8.06
N ALA A 216 1.72 -11.87 -7.12
CA ALA A 216 2.59 -10.73 -6.88
C ALA A 216 4.03 -11.16 -6.56
N ILE A 217 4.23 -12.06 -5.60
CA ILE A 217 5.56 -12.61 -5.27
C ILE A 217 6.21 -13.23 -6.51
N SER A 218 5.47 -13.96 -7.34
CA SER A 218 6.02 -14.62 -8.53
C SER A 218 6.56 -13.66 -9.58
N LEU A 219 6.10 -12.41 -9.60
CA LEU A 219 6.63 -11.36 -10.47
C LEU A 219 8.03 -10.91 -10.02
N GLY A 220 8.27 -10.86 -8.71
CA GLY A 220 9.53 -10.38 -8.14
C GLY A 220 9.63 -8.85 -8.19
N GLY A 221 10.81 -8.35 -8.53
CA GLY A 221 11.08 -6.92 -8.50
C GLY A 221 11.27 -6.39 -7.09
N ASP A 222 10.73 -5.24 -6.81
CA ASP A 222 10.53 -4.67 -5.46
C ASP A 222 9.33 -5.41 -4.83
N CYS A 223 9.64 -6.59 -4.31
CA CYS A 223 8.64 -7.64 -4.10
C CYS A 223 7.74 -7.39 -2.88
N ASP A 224 8.25 -6.81 -1.82
CA ASP A 224 7.48 -6.39 -0.65
C ASP A 224 6.49 -5.30 -1.03
N THR A 225 6.94 -4.22 -1.64
CA THR A 225 6.09 -3.12 -2.10
C THR A 225 5.05 -3.57 -3.15
N LEU A 226 5.46 -4.34 -4.15
CA LEU A 226 4.53 -4.85 -5.17
C LEU A 226 3.45 -5.71 -4.52
N THR A 227 3.85 -6.60 -3.60
CA THR A 227 2.92 -7.51 -2.92
C THR A 227 2.05 -6.76 -1.90
N ALA A 228 2.58 -5.74 -1.21
CA ALA A 228 1.78 -4.88 -0.32
C ALA A 228 0.66 -4.15 -1.08
N ILE A 229 0.96 -3.58 -2.25
CA ILE A 229 -0.04 -2.93 -3.10
C ILE A 229 -1.10 -3.95 -3.57
N ALA A 230 -0.68 -5.07 -4.16
CA ALA A 230 -1.58 -6.09 -4.68
C ALA A 230 -2.48 -6.69 -3.59
N ALA A 231 -1.92 -6.99 -2.41
CA ALA A 231 -2.64 -7.54 -1.28
C ALA A 231 -3.61 -6.51 -0.65
N SER A 232 -3.30 -5.21 -0.68
CA SER A 232 -4.23 -4.17 -0.23
C SER A 232 -5.49 -4.10 -1.10
N LEU A 233 -5.36 -4.32 -2.40
CA LEU A 233 -6.46 -4.43 -3.35
C LEU A 233 -7.27 -5.73 -3.13
N ALA A 234 -6.56 -6.84 -2.92
CA ALA A 234 -7.18 -8.15 -2.67
C ALA A 234 -7.99 -8.17 -1.36
N GLU A 235 -7.50 -7.53 -0.29
CA GLU A 235 -8.24 -7.36 0.96
C GLU A 235 -9.61 -6.74 0.73
N ALA A 236 -9.70 -5.77 -0.15
CA ALA A 236 -10.94 -5.02 -0.40
C ALA A 236 -12.03 -5.84 -1.11
N ILE A 237 -11.65 -6.87 -1.88
CA ILE A 237 -12.59 -7.79 -2.58
C ILE A 237 -12.85 -9.06 -1.77
N TYR A 238 -11.78 -9.70 -1.28
CA TYR A 238 -11.86 -11.05 -0.71
C TYR A 238 -11.90 -11.07 0.82
N GLY A 239 -11.54 -9.95 1.46
CA GLY A 239 -11.21 -9.96 2.88
C GLY A 239 -9.88 -10.69 3.14
N VAL A 240 -9.58 -10.86 4.41
CA VAL A 240 -8.40 -11.60 4.89
C VAL A 240 -8.87 -12.66 5.88
N ASP A 241 -8.29 -13.86 5.80
CA ASP A 241 -8.55 -14.94 6.76
C ASP A 241 -8.11 -14.51 8.17
N GLU A 242 -8.94 -14.80 9.17
CA GLU A 242 -8.71 -14.38 10.57
C GLU A 242 -7.41 -14.97 11.15
N LYS A 243 -7.03 -16.18 10.75
CA LYS A 243 -5.77 -16.79 11.25
C LYS A 243 -4.57 -16.06 10.69
N LEU A 244 -4.62 -15.66 9.42
CA LEU A 244 -3.57 -14.91 8.77
C LEU A 244 -3.46 -13.49 9.35
N GLU A 245 -4.59 -12.81 9.59
CA GLU A 245 -4.63 -11.53 10.29
C GLU A 245 -3.98 -11.65 11.67
N ASN A 246 -4.41 -12.63 12.48
CA ASN A 246 -3.90 -12.83 13.83
C ASN A 246 -2.40 -13.16 13.83
N LEU A 247 -1.92 -13.98 12.91
CA LEU A 247 -0.49 -14.28 12.76
C LEU A 247 0.31 -13.01 12.48
N THR A 248 -0.13 -12.19 11.53
CA THR A 248 0.52 -10.91 11.22
C THR A 248 0.55 -10.00 12.43
N LEU A 249 -0.57 -9.88 13.17
CA LEU A 249 -0.64 -9.05 14.37
C LEU A 249 0.22 -9.56 15.54
N LEU A 250 0.54 -10.84 15.58
CA LEU A 250 1.48 -11.39 16.58
C LEU A 250 2.93 -11.00 16.27
N LEU A 251 3.26 -10.83 14.99
CA LEU A 251 4.60 -10.43 14.53
C LEU A 251 4.83 -8.92 14.60
N LEU A 252 3.78 -8.12 14.66
CA LEU A 252 3.89 -6.67 14.74
C LEU A 252 4.23 -6.16 16.13
N PRO A 253 5.11 -5.15 16.25
CA PRO A 253 5.29 -4.37 17.47
C PRO A 253 3.97 -3.77 17.97
N ILE A 254 3.88 -3.60 19.31
CA ILE A 254 2.63 -3.21 19.96
C ILE A 254 2.10 -1.83 19.52
N ASP A 255 2.96 -0.89 19.23
CA ASP A 255 2.59 0.45 18.77
C ASP A 255 1.98 0.43 17.36
N LEU A 256 2.55 -0.32 16.43
CA LEU A 256 1.99 -0.51 15.08
C LEU A 256 0.64 -1.26 15.14
N LYS A 257 0.56 -2.31 15.96
CA LYS A 257 -0.66 -3.06 16.24
C LYS A 257 -1.77 -2.17 16.80
N THR A 258 -1.45 -1.30 17.77
CA THR A 258 -2.41 -0.39 18.40
C THR A 258 -3.07 0.54 17.38
N VAL A 259 -2.30 1.06 16.41
CA VAL A 259 -2.86 1.89 15.34
C VAL A 259 -3.79 1.08 14.45
N TYR A 260 -3.42 -0.15 14.10
CA TYR A 260 -4.29 -1.02 13.33
C TYR A 260 -5.61 -1.33 14.05
N GLU A 261 -5.56 -1.61 15.36
CA GLU A 261 -6.77 -1.86 16.17
C GLU A 261 -7.67 -0.61 16.23
N ARG A 262 -7.08 0.59 16.32
CA ARG A 262 -7.82 1.85 16.23
C ARG A 262 -8.49 1.99 14.86
N PHE A 263 -7.74 1.73 13.78
CA PHE A 263 -8.27 1.75 12.41
C PHE A 263 -9.47 0.81 12.24
N ARG A 264 -9.37 -0.43 12.73
CA ARG A 264 -10.51 -1.38 12.71
C ARG A 264 -11.73 -0.86 13.45
N LYS A 265 -11.55 -0.18 14.59
CA LYS A 265 -12.66 0.43 15.35
C LYS A 265 -13.34 1.54 14.53
N GLU A 266 -12.57 2.40 13.88
CA GLU A 266 -13.12 3.46 13.01
C GLU A 266 -13.93 2.86 11.84
N MET A 267 -13.42 1.82 11.20
CA MET A 267 -14.12 1.14 10.09
C MET A 267 -15.43 0.47 10.53
N ARG A 268 -15.50 -0.06 11.76
CA ARG A 268 -16.73 -0.66 12.30
C ARG A 268 -17.79 0.39 12.61
N LYS A 269 -17.40 1.56 13.16
CA LYS A 269 -18.32 2.68 13.42
C LYS A 269 -18.99 3.17 12.13
N SER A 270 -18.24 3.28 11.04
CA SER A 270 -18.76 3.70 9.74
C SER A 270 -19.80 2.72 9.17
N LYS A 271 -19.69 1.42 9.45
CA LYS A 271 -20.65 0.39 9.01
C LYS A 271 -21.93 0.30 9.88
N GLY A 272 -21.86 0.75 11.13
CA GLY A 272 -22.99 0.68 12.07
C GLY A 272 -23.95 1.89 12.00
N ASN A 273 -23.60 2.92 11.26
CA ASN A 273 -24.41 4.15 11.07
C ASN A 273 -25.17 4.18 9.73
N ASN A 274 -25.13 3.10 8.98
CA ASN A 274 -25.94 2.86 7.77
C ASN A 274 -26.93 1.72 8.07
#